data_5c628654a0de91c9e0ddf9deedfcd035
#
_entry.id   5c628654a0de91c9e0ddf9deedfcd035
#
_cell.length_a   1.000
_cell.length_b   1.000
_cell.length_c   1.000
_cell.angle_alpha   90.00
_cell.angle_beta   90.00
_cell.angle_gamma   90.00
#
_symmetry.space_group_name_H-M   'P 1'
#
loop_
_entity.id
_entity.type
_entity.pdbx_description
1 polymer ?
#
loop_
_entity_poly.entity_id
_entity_poly.type
_entity_poly.pdbx_seq_one_letter_code
_entity_poly.pdbx_strand_id
1 'polypeptide(L)'
;MSEPRYTYRCSERLPVEVLVFSVDPTHLDEFLRVDHDVWTLGEALLEGFERVPFLSKEVWLDDSRPGEVTIVFVWESMESWKRVADGEIQARLQATFDERFAHPVTLVRAMHEDSSFGMHRWSRFERSES
;
A
#
# COMPACT_ATOMS: atom_id res chain seq x y z
N MET A 1 -33.32 -5.95 -19.63
CA MET A 1 -32.45 -4.99 -18.93
C MET A 1 -31.84 -5.70 -17.73
N SER A 2 -30.53 -5.68 -17.66
CA SER A 2 -29.85 -6.34 -16.55
C SER A 2 -29.77 -5.42 -15.35
N GLU A 3 -29.84 -5.99 -14.15
CA GLU A 3 -29.64 -5.24 -12.93
C GLU A 3 -28.17 -4.85 -12.78
N PRO A 4 -27.89 -3.69 -12.14
CA PRO A 4 -26.51 -3.32 -11.83
C PRO A 4 -25.85 -4.40 -10.96
N ARG A 5 -24.60 -4.68 -11.26
CA ARG A 5 -23.82 -5.64 -10.48
C ARG A 5 -22.80 -4.91 -9.64
N TYR A 6 -22.85 -5.17 -8.38
CA TYR A 6 -21.92 -4.55 -7.43
C TYR A 6 -21.78 -5.43 -6.20
N THR A 7 -20.75 -5.14 -5.43
CA THR A 7 -20.61 -5.66 -4.08
C THR A 7 -20.58 -4.49 -3.13
N TYR A 8 -21.22 -4.65 -1.99
CA TYR A 8 -21.20 -3.63 -0.95
C TYR A 8 -20.96 -4.29 0.40
N ARG A 9 -19.96 -3.79 1.11
CA ARG A 9 -19.62 -4.22 2.46
C ARG A 9 -19.55 -2.99 3.34
N CYS A 10 -20.09 -3.08 4.54
CA CYS A 10 -20.10 -1.95 5.48
C CYS A 10 -19.91 -2.45 6.90
N SER A 11 -19.75 -1.50 7.80
CA SER A 11 -19.49 -1.76 9.22
C SER A 11 -18.19 -2.57 9.40
N GLU A 12 -17.23 -2.35 8.51
CA GLU A 12 -15.90 -2.95 8.60
C GLU A 12 -15.00 -2.06 9.45
N ARG A 13 -13.93 -2.65 9.93
CA ARG A 13 -12.86 -1.90 10.58
C ARG A 13 -11.54 -2.47 10.11
N LEU A 14 -11.28 -2.33 8.81
CA LEU A 14 -10.05 -2.82 8.21
C LEU A 14 -8.99 -1.72 8.29
N PRO A 15 -7.80 -2.04 8.82
CA PRO A 15 -6.74 -1.04 8.95
C PRO A 15 -6.29 -0.53 7.59
N VAL A 16 -6.11 0.78 7.48
CA VAL A 16 -5.66 1.43 6.25
C VAL A 16 -4.36 2.17 6.52
N GLU A 17 -3.38 1.95 5.65
CA GLU A 17 -2.12 2.67 5.68
C GLU A 17 -2.01 3.53 4.43
N VAL A 18 -1.77 4.83 4.61
CA VAL A 18 -1.56 5.76 3.50
C VAL A 18 -0.15 6.34 3.63
N LEU A 19 0.63 6.19 2.57
CA LEU A 19 1.99 6.71 2.52
C LEU A 19 2.10 7.64 1.31
N VAL A 20 2.64 8.82 1.53
CA VAL A 20 2.88 9.79 0.45
C VAL A 20 4.38 10.00 0.33
N PHE A 21 4.93 9.66 -0.83
CA PHE A 21 6.34 9.82 -1.13
C PHE A 21 6.53 10.89 -2.19
N SER A 22 7.72 11.49 -2.20
CA SER A 22 8.14 12.40 -3.25
C SER A 22 9.46 11.93 -3.82
N VAL A 23 9.52 11.82 -5.14
CA VAL A 23 10.73 11.47 -5.89
C VAL A 23 10.91 12.48 -7.02
N ASP A 24 12.12 12.54 -7.58
CA ASP A 24 12.35 13.32 -8.79
C ASP A 24 11.42 12.76 -9.89
N PRO A 25 10.63 13.61 -10.57
CA PRO A 25 9.72 13.14 -11.61
C PRO A 25 10.39 12.33 -12.71
N THR A 26 11.66 12.59 -13.00
CA THR A 26 12.40 11.85 -14.03
C THR A 26 12.66 10.39 -13.61
N HIS A 27 12.55 10.09 -12.33
CA HIS A 27 12.75 8.74 -11.79
C HIS A 27 11.45 8.08 -11.33
N LEU A 28 10.30 8.69 -11.64
CA LEU A 28 9.01 8.19 -11.17
C LEU A 28 8.71 6.78 -11.67
N ASP A 29 8.88 6.53 -12.97
CA ASP A 29 8.59 5.22 -13.54
C ASP A 29 9.46 4.13 -12.91
N GLU A 30 10.72 4.43 -12.69
CA GLU A 30 11.64 3.50 -12.03
C GLU A 30 11.21 3.25 -10.58
N PHE A 31 10.84 4.31 -9.86
CA PHE A 31 10.34 4.19 -8.49
C PHE A 31 9.13 3.26 -8.41
N LEU A 32 8.15 3.45 -9.29
CA LEU A 32 6.93 2.65 -9.29
C LEU A 32 7.21 1.18 -9.56
N ARG A 33 8.13 0.90 -10.49
CA ARG A 33 8.50 -0.47 -10.81
C ARG A 33 9.25 -1.14 -9.65
N VAL A 34 10.21 -0.45 -9.06
CA VAL A 34 10.99 -1.00 -7.95
C VAL A 34 10.11 -1.16 -6.70
N ASP A 35 9.21 -0.21 -6.45
CA ASP A 35 8.24 -0.33 -5.37
C ASP A 35 7.40 -1.61 -5.51
N HIS A 36 6.90 -1.88 -6.71
CA HIS A 36 6.12 -3.09 -6.95
C HIS A 36 6.98 -4.35 -6.74
N ASP A 37 8.16 -4.39 -7.32
CA ASP A 37 9.00 -5.59 -7.30
C ASP A 37 9.54 -5.90 -5.91
N VAL A 38 9.86 -4.89 -5.12
CA VAL A 38 10.48 -5.07 -3.81
C VAL A 38 9.45 -5.01 -2.69
N TRP A 39 8.73 -3.90 -2.58
CA TRP A 39 7.81 -3.72 -1.47
C TRP A 39 6.52 -4.51 -1.64
N THR A 40 5.86 -4.37 -2.78
CA THR A 40 4.56 -5.03 -2.98
C THR A 40 4.72 -6.54 -2.98
N LEU A 41 5.57 -7.05 -3.85
CA LEU A 41 5.77 -8.51 -3.94
C LEU A 41 6.50 -9.05 -2.71
N GLY A 42 7.44 -8.29 -2.17
CA GLY A 42 8.15 -8.69 -0.97
C GLY A 42 7.23 -8.88 0.23
N GLU A 43 6.24 -8.02 0.39
CA GLU A 43 5.28 -8.15 1.48
C GLU A 43 4.16 -9.14 1.16
N ALA A 44 3.72 -9.19 -0.11
CA ALA A 44 2.65 -10.10 -0.53
C ALA A 44 3.05 -11.57 -0.45
N LEU A 45 4.33 -11.88 -0.65
CA LEU A 45 4.82 -13.25 -0.76
C LEU A 45 5.65 -13.69 0.45
N LEU A 46 5.49 -13.02 1.59
CA LEU A 46 6.19 -13.39 2.81
C LEU A 46 5.80 -14.80 3.27
N GLU A 47 6.80 -15.55 3.71
CA GLU A 47 6.55 -16.86 4.31
C GLU A 47 5.80 -16.72 5.63
N GLY A 48 4.99 -17.71 5.95
CA GLY A 48 4.22 -17.74 7.19
C GLY A 48 2.83 -17.14 7.09
N PHE A 49 2.44 -16.70 5.91
CA PHE A 49 1.06 -16.25 5.65
C PHE A 49 0.39 -17.23 4.70
N GLU A 50 -0.85 -17.59 4.99
CA GLU A 50 -1.62 -18.48 4.12
C GLU A 50 -2.02 -17.79 2.82
N ARG A 51 -2.09 -16.48 2.84
CA ARG A 51 -2.48 -15.65 1.70
C ARG A 51 -1.84 -14.27 1.84
N VAL A 52 -1.97 -13.44 0.81
CA VAL A 52 -1.49 -12.07 0.85
C VAL A 52 -2.04 -11.35 2.08
N PRO A 53 -1.21 -10.75 2.93
CA PRO A 53 -1.66 -10.18 4.21
C PRO A 53 -2.42 -8.86 4.08
N PHE A 54 -2.53 -8.30 2.90
CA PHE A 54 -3.34 -7.11 2.64
C PHE A 54 -4.35 -7.41 1.54
N LEU A 55 -5.53 -6.80 1.64
CA LEU A 55 -6.61 -7.00 0.68
C LEU A 55 -6.37 -6.25 -0.62
N SER A 56 -5.72 -5.10 -0.53
CA SER A 56 -5.42 -4.29 -1.69
C SER A 56 -4.26 -3.35 -1.42
N LYS A 57 -3.56 -3.02 -2.48
CA LYS A 57 -2.61 -1.92 -2.52
C LYS A 57 -2.93 -1.12 -3.77
N GLU A 58 -3.09 0.19 -3.62
CA GLU A 58 -3.33 1.09 -4.74
C GLU A 58 -2.27 2.17 -4.76
N VAL A 59 -1.91 2.60 -5.95
CA VAL A 59 -0.96 3.68 -6.15
C VAL A 59 -1.68 4.78 -6.91
N TRP A 60 -1.64 5.98 -6.36
CA TRP A 60 -2.32 7.15 -6.92
C TRP A 60 -1.29 8.22 -7.27
N LEU A 61 -1.43 8.79 -8.44
CA LEU A 61 -0.58 9.87 -8.90
C LEU A 61 -1.43 11.11 -9.13
N ASP A 62 -0.85 12.27 -8.82
CA ASP A 62 -1.49 13.57 -9.02
C ASP A 62 -0.66 14.36 -10.03
N ASP A 63 -1.19 14.57 -11.22
CA ASP A 63 -0.49 15.26 -12.28
C ASP A 63 -0.15 16.72 -11.92
N SER A 64 -0.88 17.31 -10.96
CA SER A 64 -0.58 18.65 -10.47
C SER A 64 0.62 18.71 -9.53
N ARG A 65 1.11 17.54 -9.08
CA ARG A 65 2.26 17.41 -8.19
C ARG A 65 3.22 16.34 -8.71
N PRO A 66 3.96 16.64 -9.78
CA PRO A 66 4.85 15.65 -10.39
C PRO A 66 5.83 15.07 -9.38
N GLY A 67 5.99 13.75 -9.40
CA GLY A 67 6.88 13.05 -8.49
C GLY A 67 6.27 12.68 -7.14
N GLU A 68 5.06 13.13 -6.84
CA GLU A 68 4.37 12.73 -5.61
C GLU A 68 3.58 11.45 -5.86
N VAL A 69 3.76 10.47 -4.97
CA VAL A 69 3.14 9.14 -5.08
C VAL A 69 2.37 8.86 -3.80
N THR A 70 1.08 8.59 -3.92
CA THR A 70 0.25 8.19 -2.79
C THR A 70 -0.01 6.69 -2.87
N ILE A 71 0.36 5.97 -1.82
CA ILE A 71 0.19 4.53 -1.74
C ILE A 71 -0.81 4.22 -0.65
N VAL A 72 -1.81 3.40 -0.97
CA VAL A 72 -2.87 3.03 -0.03
C VAL A 72 -2.92 1.52 0.11
N PHE A 73 -2.68 1.03 1.33
CA PHE A 73 -2.89 -0.38 1.70
C PHE A 73 -4.16 -0.52 2.51
N VAL A 74 -4.92 -1.54 2.22
CA VAL A 74 -5.98 -2.02 3.12
C VAL A 74 -5.52 -3.37 3.63
N TRP A 75 -5.20 -3.44 4.92
CA TRP A 75 -4.68 -4.66 5.55
C TRP A 75 -5.81 -5.59 5.95
N GLU A 76 -5.54 -6.88 5.93
CA GLU A 76 -6.52 -7.89 6.32
C GLU A 76 -6.91 -7.75 7.79
N SER A 77 -5.93 -7.41 8.64
CA SER A 77 -6.13 -7.20 10.08
C SER A 77 -4.93 -6.45 10.65
N MET A 78 -5.08 -5.91 11.86
CA MET A 78 -3.94 -5.33 12.58
C MET A 78 -2.89 -6.38 12.89
N GLU A 79 -3.31 -7.59 13.18
CA GLU A 79 -2.38 -8.69 13.45
C GLU A 79 -1.50 -8.96 12.24
N SER A 80 -2.09 -9.09 11.06
CA SER A 80 -1.33 -9.31 9.83
C SER A 80 -0.39 -8.13 9.54
N TRP A 81 -0.88 -6.91 9.69
CA TRP A 81 -0.05 -5.72 9.47
C TRP A 81 1.17 -5.70 10.40
N LYS A 82 0.94 -5.95 11.71
CA LYS A 82 2.04 -5.95 12.67
C LYS A 82 3.08 -7.02 12.39
N ARG A 83 2.66 -8.18 11.88
CA ARG A 83 3.58 -9.23 11.50
C ARG A 83 4.45 -8.82 10.31
N VAL A 84 3.87 -8.16 9.32
CA VAL A 84 4.61 -7.64 8.16
C VAL A 84 5.51 -6.47 8.58
N ALA A 85 5.07 -5.66 9.53
CA ALA A 85 5.83 -4.51 10.03
C ALA A 85 7.01 -4.90 10.93
N ASP A 86 7.29 -6.20 11.09
CA ASP A 86 8.45 -6.69 11.83
C ASP A 86 9.72 -5.99 11.35
N GLY A 87 10.53 -5.54 12.31
CA GLY A 87 11.70 -4.70 12.00
C GLY A 87 12.74 -5.38 11.11
N GLU A 88 12.94 -6.70 11.26
CA GLU A 88 13.89 -7.41 10.41
C GLU A 88 13.38 -7.54 8.98
N ILE A 89 12.09 -7.80 8.81
CA ILE A 89 11.45 -7.89 7.50
C ILE A 89 11.57 -6.54 6.80
N GLN A 90 11.20 -5.46 7.50
CA GLN A 90 11.23 -4.12 6.94
C GLN A 90 12.65 -3.68 6.59
N ALA A 91 13.63 -3.97 7.42
CA ALA A 91 15.02 -3.64 7.15
C ALA A 91 15.56 -4.37 5.93
N ARG A 92 15.20 -5.63 5.75
CA ARG A 92 15.62 -6.43 4.61
C ARG A 92 15.03 -5.89 3.31
N LEU A 93 13.74 -5.57 3.32
CA LEU A 93 13.07 -5.03 2.14
C LEU A 93 13.60 -3.63 1.80
N GLN A 94 13.85 -2.80 2.82
CA GLN A 94 14.41 -1.48 2.60
C GLN A 94 15.81 -1.56 2.00
N ALA A 95 16.65 -2.47 2.48
CA ALA A 95 17.98 -2.66 1.94
C ALA A 95 17.94 -3.07 0.46
N THR A 96 17.05 -4.00 0.12
CA THR A 96 16.86 -4.42 -1.27
C THR A 96 16.37 -3.28 -2.14
N PHE A 97 15.42 -2.49 -1.62
CA PHE A 97 14.90 -1.32 -2.32
C PHE A 97 16.02 -0.31 -2.58
N ASP A 98 16.83 -0.01 -1.57
CA ASP A 98 17.91 0.97 -1.68
C ASP A 98 18.96 0.55 -2.71
N GLU A 99 19.23 -0.75 -2.82
CA GLU A 99 20.15 -1.27 -3.85
C GLU A 99 19.58 -1.08 -5.26
N ARG A 100 18.30 -1.22 -5.42
CA ARG A 100 17.65 -1.20 -6.74
C ARG A 100 17.17 0.18 -7.16
N PHE A 101 16.98 1.08 -6.21
CA PHE A 101 16.56 2.46 -6.48
C PHE A 101 17.52 3.40 -5.76
N ALA A 102 18.54 3.87 -6.47
CA ALA A 102 19.64 4.65 -5.90
C ALA A 102 19.40 6.17 -5.98
N HIS A 103 18.16 6.61 -5.92
CA HIS A 103 17.80 8.02 -5.97
C HIS A 103 17.11 8.44 -4.68
N PRO A 104 17.15 9.74 -4.32
CA PRO A 104 16.50 10.20 -3.10
C PRO A 104 14.99 9.98 -3.12
N VAL A 105 14.46 9.53 -1.98
CA VAL A 105 13.02 9.38 -1.74
C VAL A 105 12.70 10.08 -0.45
N THR A 106 11.69 10.94 -0.46
CA THR A 106 11.22 11.62 0.75
C THR A 106 9.86 11.08 1.13
N LEU A 107 9.70 10.64 2.38
CA LEU A 107 8.39 10.35 2.93
C LEU A 107 7.77 11.66 3.37
N VAL A 108 6.75 12.12 2.63
CA VAL A 108 6.08 13.39 2.88
C VAL A 108 5.09 13.27 4.04
N ARG A 109 4.34 12.16 4.06
CA ARG A 109 3.29 11.96 5.06
C ARG A 109 2.94 10.47 5.16
N ALA A 110 2.62 10.05 6.38
CA ALA A 110 2.12 8.71 6.63
C ALA A 110 0.89 8.80 7.52
N MET A 111 -0.16 8.05 7.17
CA MET A 111 -1.38 7.92 7.97
C MET A 111 -1.68 6.44 8.12
N HIS A 112 -1.82 5.97 9.35
CA HIS A 112 -2.05 4.56 9.61
C HIS A 112 -2.70 4.33 10.98
N GLU A 113 -3.14 3.09 11.19
CA GLU A 113 -3.98 2.71 12.33
C GLU A 113 -3.34 2.96 13.69
N ASP A 114 -2.02 2.87 13.81
CA ASP A 114 -1.36 3.05 15.10
C ASP A 114 -1.11 4.52 15.47
N SER A 115 -1.57 5.47 14.64
CA SER A 115 -1.58 6.88 15.01
C SER A 115 -2.77 7.17 15.92
N SER A 116 -2.77 8.32 16.58
CA SER A 116 -3.88 8.72 17.46
C SER A 116 -5.20 8.91 16.70
N PHE A 117 -5.14 9.05 15.39
CA PHE A 117 -6.30 9.16 14.52
C PHE A 117 -6.28 8.02 13.50
N GLY A 118 -6.19 6.79 14.00
CA GLY A 118 -6.10 5.62 13.15
C GLY A 118 -7.15 5.58 12.05
N MET A 119 -6.70 5.33 10.84
CA MET A 119 -7.57 5.26 9.68
C MET A 119 -7.99 3.82 9.42
N HIS A 120 -9.28 3.62 9.16
CA HIS A 120 -9.79 2.30 8.80
C HIS A 120 -10.85 2.44 7.72
N ARG A 121 -11.03 1.37 6.96
CA ARG A 121 -12.09 1.32 5.96
C ARG A 121 -13.39 0.92 6.63
N TRP A 122 -14.41 1.76 6.51
CA TRP A 122 -15.74 1.49 7.05
C TRP A 122 -16.64 0.76 6.04
N SER A 123 -16.55 1.15 4.78
CA SER A 123 -17.36 0.52 3.74
C SER A 123 -16.64 0.50 2.40
N ARG A 124 -17.07 -0.40 1.53
CA ARG A 124 -16.61 -0.44 0.16
C ARG A 124 -17.80 -0.80 -0.75
N PHE A 125 -18.05 0.05 -1.71
CA PHE A 125 -18.98 -0.22 -2.80
C PHE A 125 -18.15 -0.40 -4.07
N GLU A 126 -18.30 -1.52 -4.72
CA GLU A 126 -17.49 -1.83 -5.88
C GLU A 126 -18.35 -2.42 -6.98
N ARG A 127 -18.16 -1.91 -8.19
CA ARG A 127 -18.82 -2.48 -9.36
C ARG A 127 -18.23 -3.87 -9.62
N SER A 128 -19.10 -4.87 -9.79
CA SER A 128 -18.66 -6.21 -10.14
C SER A 128 -18.45 -6.28 -11.66
N GLU A 129 -17.27 -6.78 -12.04
CA GLU A 129 -16.99 -7.09 -13.43
C GLU A 129 -17.44 -8.52 -13.72
N SER A 130 -18.07 -8.72 -14.84
CA SER A 130 -18.60 -10.05 -15.21
C SER A 130 -18.05 -10.49 -16.54
#